data_79f5e14b9e35001a8b13a87d196209ae
#
_entry.id   79f5e14b9e35001a8b13a87d196209ae
#
_cell.length_a   1.000
_cell.length_b   1.000
_cell.length_c   1.000
_cell.angle_alpha   90.00
_cell.angle_beta   90.00
_cell.angle_gamma   90.00
#
_symmetry.space_group_name_H-M   'P 1'
#
loop_
_entity.id
_entity.type
_entity.pdbx_description
1 polymer ?
#
loop_
_entity_poly.entity_id
_entity_poly.type
_entity_poly.pdbx_seq_one_letter_code
_entity_poly.pdbx_strand_id
1 'polypeptide(L)'
;MILFSLISIQAISMISAFDIFKIGIGPSSSHTVGPMRAGKTFCEDLVQKGLLERTTRVGADVYGSLSLTGHGHHTDQAILLGLEGFLPDTVPLERIPSIIEGIGRTGKLLLNGEREVEFPKDSGMVFHSEFLPLHENGMTLHAWEGEKLLFERTYYSIGGGFIVDEEHFHDQPKEEVRVPYPYSTAAEL
;
A
#
# COMPACT_ATOMS: atom_id res chain seq x y z
N MET A 1 7.49 -34.78 -13.72
CA MET A 1 8.24 -33.74 -12.99
C MET A 1 7.21 -32.66 -12.66
N ILE A 2 6.66 -32.72 -11.45
CA ILE A 2 5.54 -31.87 -11.02
C ILE A 2 6.18 -30.66 -10.33
N LEU A 3 6.05 -29.47 -10.94
CA LEU A 3 6.44 -28.20 -10.35
C LEU A 3 5.42 -27.86 -9.26
N PHE A 4 5.81 -27.93 -8.01
CA PHE A 4 5.06 -27.34 -6.92
C PHE A 4 5.20 -25.82 -7.00
N SER A 5 4.13 -25.16 -7.39
CA SER A 5 3.95 -23.72 -7.22
C SER A 5 3.89 -23.46 -5.69
N LEU A 6 4.95 -22.88 -5.14
CA LEU A 6 4.94 -22.30 -3.81
C LEU A 6 4.12 -21.01 -3.87
N ILE A 7 2.82 -21.12 -3.64
CA ILE A 7 1.97 -19.98 -3.30
C ILE A 7 2.42 -19.55 -1.91
N SER A 8 3.13 -18.44 -1.83
CA SER A 8 3.41 -17.76 -0.57
C SER A 8 2.09 -17.20 -0.04
N ILE A 9 1.40 -18.01 0.76
CA ILE A 9 0.27 -17.54 1.56
C ILE A 9 0.91 -16.68 2.64
N GLN A 10 0.80 -15.36 2.52
CA GLN A 10 1.02 -14.48 3.67
C GLN A 10 -0.07 -14.81 4.68
N ALA A 11 0.29 -15.62 5.68
CA ALA A 11 -0.55 -15.86 6.83
C ALA A 11 -0.86 -14.49 7.46
N ILE A 12 -2.14 -14.17 7.60
CA ILE A 12 -2.56 -13.07 8.46
C ILE A 12 -2.17 -13.51 9.87
N SER A 13 -1.00 -13.06 10.31
CA SER A 13 -0.53 -13.31 11.68
C SER A 13 -1.49 -12.63 12.65
N MET A 14 -1.73 -13.25 13.80
CA MET A 14 -2.44 -12.57 14.89
C MET A 14 -1.80 -11.22 15.14
N ILE A 15 -2.64 -10.20 15.29
CA ILE A 15 -2.20 -8.85 15.66
C ILE A 15 -1.65 -8.91 17.08
N SER A 16 -0.35 -8.76 17.22
CA SER A 16 0.31 -8.59 18.51
C SER A 16 0.02 -7.19 19.08
N ALA A 17 0.01 -7.04 20.39
CA ALA A 17 -0.03 -5.72 21.02
C ALA A 17 1.12 -4.81 20.52
N PHE A 18 2.26 -5.39 20.15
CA PHE A 18 3.39 -4.66 19.56
C PHE A 18 3.14 -4.23 18.11
N ASP A 19 2.21 -4.88 17.41
CA ASP A 19 1.84 -4.48 16.03
C ASP A 19 1.04 -3.19 15.99
N ILE A 20 0.49 -2.74 17.12
CA ILE A 20 -0.21 -1.46 17.27
C ILE A 20 0.78 -0.28 17.21
N PHE A 21 2.02 -0.50 17.65
CA PHE A 21 3.07 0.51 17.62
C PHE A 21 3.82 0.43 16.30
N LYS A 22 3.47 1.29 15.34
CA LYS A 22 4.14 1.36 14.03
C LYS A 22 4.98 2.62 13.94
N ILE A 23 6.19 2.48 13.41
CA ILE A 23 6.97 3.62 12.94
C ILE A 23 6.28 4.16 11.70
N GLY A 24 5.98 5.45 11.67
CA GLY A 24 5.28 6.09 10.56
C GLY A 24 5.97 7.38 10.16
N ILE A 25 5.76 7.79 8.92
CA ILE A 25 6.25 9.06 8.34
C ILE A 25 5.28 10.23 8.55
N GLY A 26 4.15 10.00 9.22
CA GLY A 26 3.10 10.99 9.43
C GLY A 26 2.23 10.68 10.65
N PRO A 27 1.26 11.56 10.95
CA PRO A 27 0.50 11.52 12.19
C PRO A 27 -0.54 10.39 12.26
N SER A 28 -0.82 9.71 11.15
CA SER A 28 -1.89 8.73 11.06
C SER A 28 -1.42 7.41 10.42
N SER A 29 -1.57 6.30 11.14
CA SER A 29 -1.22 4.98 10.58
C SER A 29 -2.12 4.59 9.41
N SER A 30 -3.41 4.91 9.45
CA SER A 30 -4.34 4.60 8.36
C SER A 30 -4.17 5.47 7.11
N HIS A 31 -3.68 6.72 7.27
CA HIS A 31 -3.53 7.67 6.17
C HIS A 31 -2.09 7.82 5.66
N THR A 32 -1.11 7.25 6.34
CA THR A 32 0.30 7.27 5.92
C THR A 32 0.91 5.88 5.84
N VAL A 33 0.97 5.12 6.95
CA VAL A 33 1.59 3.79 6.97
C VAL A 33 0.88 2.82 6.04
N GLY A 34 -0.46 2.76 6.08
CA GLY A 34 -1.27 1.91 5.19
C GLY A 34 -1.04 2.23 3.71
N PRO A 35 -1.27 3.47 3.26
CA PRO A 35 -1.03 3.88 1.88
C PRO A 35 0.40 3.64 1.38
N MET A 36 1.40 3.89 2.21
CA MET A 36 2.79 3.59 1.85
C MET A 36 3.04 2.09 1.66
N ARG A 37 2.49 1.26 2.54
CA ARG A 37 2.54 -0.20 2.39
C ARG A 37 1.80 -0.67 1.14
N ALA A 38 0.65 -0.09 0.82
CA ALA A 38 -0.09 -0.42 -0.40
C ALA A 38 0.76 -0.15 -1.66
N GLY A 39 1.42 1.01 -1.74
CA GLY A 39 2.35 1.32 -2.82
C GLY A 39 3.49 0.31 -2.93
N LYS A 40 4.10 -0.07 -1.80
CA LYS A 40 5.17 -1.09 -1.77
C LYS A 40 4.67 -2.47 -2.18
N THR A 41 3.52 -2.92 -1.65
CA THR A 41 2.91 -4.22 -2.01
C THR A 41 2.57 -4.28 -3.49
N PHE A 42 2.07 -3.17 -4.07
CA PHE A 42 1.80 -3.08 -5.50
C PHE A 42 3.08 -3.30 -6.34
N CYS A 43 4.21 -2.71 -5.92
CA CYS A 43 5.50 -2.95 -6.57
C CYS A 43 5.93 -4.43 -6.47
N GLU A 44 5.74 -5.06 -5.32
CA GLU A 44 6.04 -6.47 -5.11
C GLU A 44 5.19 -7.38 -6.01
N ASP A 45 3.91 -7.04 -6.19
CA ASP A 45 3.03 -7.73 -7.14
C ASP A 45 3.52 -7.59 -8.59
N LEU A 46 3.97 -6.40 -8.98
CA LEU A 46 4.53 -6.17 -10.33
C LEU A 46 5.79 -7.01 -10.56
N VAL A 47 6.67 -7.09 -9.55
CA VAL A 47 7.88 -7.94 -9.61
C VAL A 47 7.49 -9.40 -9.72
N GLN A 48 6.60 -9.89 -8.85
CA GLN A 48 6.18 -11.29 -8.83
C GLN A 48 5.51 -11.73 -10.15
N LYS A 49 4.76 -10.82 -10.77
CA LYS A 49 4.08 -11.05 -12.05
C LYS A 49 5.00 -10.84 -13.28
N GLY A 50 6.24 -10.40 -13.10
CA GLY A 50 7.17 -10.08 -14.18
C GLY A 50 6.73 -8.86 -15.01
N LEU A 51 5.99 -7.92 -14.40
CA LEU A 51 5.44 -6.74 -15.07
C LEU A 51 6.26 -5.47 -14.81
N LEU A 52 7.15 -5.46 -13.81
CA LEU A 52 7.92 -4.27 -13.44
C LEU A 52 8.68 -3.68 -14.64
N GLU A 53 9.44 -4.51 -15.36
CA GLU A 53 10.25 -4.09 -16.51
C GLU A 53 9.42 -3.58 -17.70
N ARG A 54 8.16 -3.97 -17.77
CA ARG A 54 7.24 -3.56 -18.82
C ARG A 54 6.47 -2.28 -18.46
N THR A 55 6.42 -1.95 -17.19
CA THR A 55 5.69 -0.77 -16.71
C THR A 55 6.38 0.50 -17.19
N THR A 56 5.66 1.35 -17.89
CA THR A 56 6.13 2.65 -18.38
C THR A 56 5.51 3.82 -17.64
N ARG A 57 4.33 3.62 -17.03
CA ARG A 57 3.58 4.62 -16.29
C ARG A 57 2.84 3.97 -15.13
N VAL A 58 2.73 4.69 -14.02
CA VAL A 58 1.88 4.31 -12.87
C VAL A 58 0.96 5.46 -12.48
N GLY A 59 -0.11 5.12 -11.76
CA GLY A 59 -1.06 6.10 -11.23
C GLY A 59 -1.78 5.57 -10.00
N ALA A 60 -2.45 6.48 -9.30
CA ALA A 60 -3.20 6.19 -8.09
C ALA A 60 -4.53 6.97 -8.08
N ASP A 61 -5.62 6.27 -7.81
CA ASP A 61 -6.92 6.82 -7.48
C ASP A 61 -7.15 6.68 -5.99
N VAL A 62 -7.44 7.77 -5.30
CA VAL A 62 -7.62 7.84 -3.84
C VAL A 62 -9.05 8.19 -3.53
N TYR A 63 -9.68 7.44 -2.62
CA TYR A 63 -11.13 7.52 -2.36
C TYR A 63 -11.43 7.78 -0.88
N GLY A 64 -12.66 8.25 -0.64
CA GLY A 64 -13.27 8.38 0.67
C GLY A 64 -12.43 9.19 1.66
N SER A 65 -12.21 8.67 2.86
CA SER A 65 -11.49 9.38 3.92
C SER A 65 -10.03 9.67 3.56
N LEU A 66 -9.35 8.74 2.82
CA LEU A 66 -7.99 8.98 2.32
C LEU A 66 -7.91 10.18 1.38
N SER A 67 -8.93 10.39 0.56
CA SER A 67 -9.01 11.54 -0.34
C SER A 67 -9.37 12.82 0.42
N LEU A 68 -10.43 12.81 1.21
CA LEU A 68 -11.00 14.00 1.85
C LEU A 68 -10.05 14.64 2.86
N THR A 69 -9.21 13.86 3.52
CA THR A 69 -8.26 14.33 4.54
C THR A 69 -6.79 14.13 4.13
N GLY A 70 -6.55 13.54 2.97
CA GLY A 70 -5.25 13.06 2.52
C GLY A 70 -4.15 14.11 2.45
N HIS A 71 -4.47 15.30 1.96
CA HIS A 71 -3.50 16.41 1.90
C HIS A 71 -3.00 16.83 3.28
N GLY A 72 -3.88 16.84 4.30
CA GLY A 72 -3.50 17.16 5.68
C GLY A 72 -2.66 16.07 6.38
N HIS A 73 -2.71 14.85 5.87
CA HIS A 73 -2.01 13.69 6.42
C HIS A 73 -0.84 13.21 5.56
N HIS A 74 -0.53 13.88 4.46
CA HIS A 74 0.52 13.47 3.50
C HIS A 74 0.29 12.08 2.89
N THR A 75 -0.97 11.71 2.63
CA THR A 75 -1.34 10.44 2.01
C THR A 75 -0.74 10.30 0.60
N ASP A 76 -0.73 11.40 -0.16
CA ASP A 76 -0.09 11.51 -1.47
C ASP A 76 1.40 11.14 -1.41
N GLN A 77 2.14 11.75 -0.48
CA GLN A 77 3.57 11.47 -0.30
C GLN A 77 3.81 10.02 0.13
N ALA A 78 2.96 9.49 1.01
CA ALA A 78 3.05 8.11 1.47
C ALA A 78 2.89 7.11 0.32
N ILE A 79 1.91 7.30 -0.57
CA ILE A 79 1.71 6.46 -1.77
C ILE A 79 2.94 6.54 -2.68
N LEU A 80 3.45 7.75 -2.96
CA LEU A 80 4.62 7.94 -3.82
C LEU A 80 5.86 7.23 -3.26
N LEU A 81 6.13 7.38 -1.97
CA LEU A 81 7.26 6.71 -1.31
C LEU A 81 7.12 5.18 -1.34
N GLY A 82 5.90 4.67 -1.16
CA GLY A 82 5.60 3.25 -1.31
C GLY A 82 5.86 2.73 -2.72
N LEU A 83 5.42 3.47 -3.74
CA LEU A 83 5.70 3.16 -5.15
C LEU A 83 7.20 3.22 -5.49
N GLU A 84 7.97 4.07 -4.82
CA GLU A 84 9.44 4.05 -4.90
C GLU A 84 10.10 2.89 -4.12
N GLY A 85 9.31 2.01 -3.51
CA GLY A 85 9.79 0.80 -2.86
C GLY A 85 10.12 0.96 -1.38
N PHE A 86 9.89 2.13 -0.78
CA PHE A 86 10.15 2.36 0.64
C PHE A 86 9.04 1.81 1.54
N LEU A 87 9.45 1.45 2.76
CA LEU A 87 8.55 1.16 3.88
C LEU A 87 8.69 2.27 4.95
N PRO A 88 7.69 2.46 5.82
CA PRO A 88 7.70 3.52 6.83
C PRO A 88 8.88 3.48 7.79
N ASP A 89 9.42 2.30 8.05
CA ASP A 89 10.55 2.04 8.95
C ASP A 89 11.92 2.05 8.26
N THR A 90 11.95 2.07 6.93
CA THR A 90 13.19 2.01 6.15
C THR A 90 13.47 3.25 5.32
N VAL A 91 12.48 4.14 5.14
CA VAL A 91 12.65 5.36 4.36
C VAL A 91 13.61 6.34 5.05
N PRO A 92 14.65 6.85 4.36
CA PRO A 92 15.52 7.89 4.92
C PRO A 92 14.75 9.22 5.00
N LEU A 93 14.38 9.64 6.22
CA LEU A 93 13.50 10.80 6.45
C LEU A 93 14.04 12.09 5.81
N GLU A 94 15.37 12.26 5.82
CA GLU A 94 16.04 13.41 5.22
C GLU A 94 15.92 13.45 3.70
N ARG A 95 15.64 12.33 3.04
CA ARG A 95 15.47 12.24 1.58
C ARG A 95 14.05 12.48 1.10
N ILE A 96 13.06 12.37 1.98
CA ILE A 96 11.65 12.50 1.61
C ILE A 96 11.37 13.80 0.84
N PRO A 97 11.79 15.00 1.32
CA PRO A 97 11.49 16.23 0.59
C PRO A 97 12.07 16.24 -0.83
N SER A 98 13.30 15.76 -1.00
CA SER A 98 13.98 15.75 -2.30
C SER A 98 13.34 14.76 -3.28
N ILE A 99 12.86 13.61 -2.80
CA ILE A 99 12.13 12.62 -3.61
C ILE A 99 10.82 13.24 -4.11
N ILE A 100 10.00 13.74 -3.21
CA ILE A 100 8.69 14.32 -3.53
C ILE A 100 8.82 15.52 -4.48
N GLU A 101 9.77 16.42 -4.22
CA GLU A 101 10.06 17.55 -5.10
C GLU A 101 10.54 17.08 -6.49
N GLY A 102 11.40 16.05 -6.51
CA GLY A 102 11.88 15.43 -7.74
C GLY A 102 10.74 14.92 -8.61
N ILE A 103 9.82 14.12 -8.04
CA ILE A 103 8.65 13.61 -8.74
C ILE A 103 7.75 14.76 -9.23
N GLY A 104 7.46 15.71 -8.35
CA GLY A 104 6.65 16.89 -8.70
C GLY A 104 7.24 17.74 -9.83
N ARG A 105 8.57 17.81 -9.93
CA ARG A 105 9.27 18.56 -10.97
C ARG A 105 9.32 17.81 -12.30
N THR A 106 9.65 16.53 -12.27
CA THR A 106 9.92 15.72 -13.46
C THR A 106 8.69 15.03 -14.04
N GLY A 107 7.68 14.76 -13.22
CA GLY A 107 6.56 13.87 -13.58
C GLY A 107 7.00 12.41 -13.73
N LYS A 108 8.05 12.00 -13.01
CA LYS A 108 8.59 10.64 -13.03
C LYS A 108 8.92 10.19 -11.62
N LEU A 109 8.83 8.89 -11.38
CA LEU A 109 9.28 8.25 -10.13
C LEU A 109 10.13 7.00 -10.44
N LEU A 110 10.90 6.57 -9.46
CA LEU A 110 11.72 5.36 -9.55
C LEU A 110 10.96 4.17 -8.94
N LEU A 111 10.14 3.50 -9.76
CA LEU A 111 9.27 2.40 -9.34
C LEU A 111 10.07 1.25 -8.71
N ASN A 112 9.73 0.86 -7.48
CA ASN A 112 10.44 -0.11 -6.64
C ASN A 112 11.94 0.20 -6.41
N GLY A 113 12.37 1.45 -6.61
CA GLY A 113 13.78 1.81 -6.56
C GLY A 113 14.62 1.31 -7.75
N GLU A 114 14.00 0.78 -8.80
CA GLU A 114 14.67 0.09 -9.90
C GLU A 114 14.40 0.71 -11.27
N ARG A 115 13.13 1.09 -11.55
CA ARG A 115 12.71 1.50 -12.88
C ARG A 115 12.09 2.89 -12.91
N GLU A 116 12.68 3.80 -13.69
CA GLU A 116 12.07 5.12 -13.93
C GLU A 116 10.81 4.96 -14.79
N VAL A 117 9.68 5.46 -14.28
CA VAL A 117 8.38 5.43 -14.96
C VAL A 117 7.72 6.79 -14.89
N GLU A 118 6.78 7.05 -15.80
CA GLU A 118 5.98 8.27 -15.80
C GLU A 118 4.98 8.27 -14.64
N PHE A 119 4.89 9.42 -13.98
CA PHE A 119 3.86 9.76 -13.01
C PHE A 119 3.39 11.19 -13.33
N PRO A 120 2.42 11.34 -14.25
CA PRO A 120 2.01 12.67 -14.74
C PRO A 120 1.48 13.54 -13.61
N LYS A 121 1.90 14.81 -13.56
CA LYS A 121 1.58 15.75 -12.47
C LYS A 121 0.08 15.95 -12.26
N ASP A 122 -0.69 16.03 -13.34
CA ASP A 122 -2.12 16.36 -13.30
C ASP A 122 -3.03 15.13 -13.25
N SER A 123 -2.51 13.96 -13.56
CA SER A 123 -3.29 12.71 -13.66
C SER A 123 -2.66 11.49 -13.04
N GLY A 124 -1.46 11.61 -12.49
CA GLY A 124 -0.77 10.50 -11.81
C GLY A 124 -1.44 10.13 -10.50
N MET A 125 -2.00 11.11 -9.80
CA MET A 125 -2.80 10.88 -8.59
C MET A 125 -4.10 11.66 -8.67
N VAL A 126 -5.23 10.95 -8.55
CA VAL A 126 -6.58 11.53 -8.60
C VAL A 126 -7.27 11.31 -7.26
N PHE A 127 -7.81 12.40 -6.71
CA PHE A 127 -8.56 12.37 -5.44
C PHE A 127 -10.06 12.45 -5.73
N HIS A 128 -10.76 11.37 -5.40
CA HIS A 128 -12.19 11.22 -5.59
C HIS A 128 -12.95 11.54 -4.31
N SER A 129 -14.15 12.12 -4.44
CA SER A 129 -15.04 12.37 -3.29
C SER A 129 -15.87 11.15 -2.90
N GLU A 130 -15.94 10.15 -3.77
CA GLU A 130 -16.71 8.92 -3.60
C GLU A 130 -16.01 7.97 -2.62
N PHE A 131 -16.82 7.11 -2.00
CA PHE A 131 -16.36 6.03 -1.16
C PHE A 131 -16.42 4.71 -1.92
N LEU A 132 -15.40 3.88 -1.76
CA LEU A 132 -15.45 2.51 -2.24
C LEU A 132 -16.32 1.64 -1.31
N PRO A 133 -16.94 0.57 -1.83
CA PRO A 133 -18.00 -0.15 -1.10
C PRO A 133 -17.54 -0.91 0.14
N LEU A 134 -16.28 -1.34 0.21
CA LEU A 134 -15.81 -2.21 1.29
C LEU A 134 -15.26 -1.45 2.51
N HIS A 135 -14.63 -0.29 2.30
CA HIS A 135 -14.06 0.50 3.40
C HIS A 135 -13.84 1.96 2.99
N GLU A 136 -13.92 2.87 3.96
CA GLU A 136 -13.77 4.32 3.74
C GLU A 136 -12.36 4.76 3.31
N ASN A 137 -11.33 3.97 3.60
CA ASN A 137 -9.94 4.28 3.28
C ASN A 137 -9.47 3.45 2.08
N GLY A 138 -10.00 3.72 0.91
CA GLY A 138 -9.71 2.98 -0.31
C GLY A 138 -8.74 3.71 -1.26
N MET A 139 -7.96 2.94 -2.00
CA MET A 139 -7.13 3.44 -3.09
C MET A 139 -6.96 2.35 -4.16
N THR A 140 -6.90 2.76 -5.43
CA THR A 140 -6.61 1.86 -6.56
C THR A 140 -5.30 2.31 -7.21
N LEU A 141 -4.38 1.37 -7.37
CA LEU A 141 -3.09 1.60 -8.02
C LEU A 141 -3.08 0.94 -9.39
N HIS A 142 -2.47 1.61 -10.35
CA HIS A 142 -2.47 1.22 -11.74
C HIS A 142 -1.06 1.20 -12.33
N ALA A 143 -0.79 0.24 -13.23
CA ALA A 143 0.43 0.17 -14.03
C ALA A 143 0.10 -0.03 -15.50
N TRP A 144 0.75 0.74 -16.38
CA TRP A 144 0.55 0.69 -17.83
C TRP A 144 1.85 0.43 -18.59
N GLU A 145 1.72 -0.19 -19.77
CA GLU A 145 2.74 -0.26 -20.83
C GLU A 145 2.20 0.59 -22.00
N GLY A 146 2.70 1.81 -22.15
CA GLY A 146 2.07 2.80 -23.04
C GLY A 146 0.62 3.06 -22.64
N GLU A 147 -0.33 2.82 -23.55
CA GLU A 147 -1.76 2.99 -23.29
C GLU A 147 -2.43 1.72 -22.73
N LYS A 148 -1.72 0.59 -22.67
CA LYS A 148 -2.28 -0.67 -22.21
C LYS A 148 -2.17 -0.79 -20.70
N LEU A 149 -3.31 -0.95 -20.00
CA LEU A 149 -3.33 -1.32 -18.59
C LEU A 149 -2.75 -2.74 -18.43
N LEU A 150 -1.67 -2.85 -17.67
CA LEU A 150 -1.02 -4.13 -17.37
C LEU A 150 -1.54 -4.75 -16.09
N PHE A 151 -1.71 -3.91 -15.07
CA PHE A 151 -2.10 -4.35 -13.74
C PHE A 151 -2.82 -3.23 -13.00
N GLU A 152 -3.81 -3.62 -12.22
CA GLU A 152 -4.59 -2.75 -11.36
C GLU A 152 -4.91 -3.51 -10.08
N ARG A 153 -4.87 -2.83 -8.95
CA ARG A 153 -5.31 -3.41 -7.67
C ARG A 153 -5.82 -2.35 -6.72
N THR A 154 -6.96 -2.68 -6.10
CA THR A 154 -7.57 -1.86 -5.05
C THR A 154 -7.13 -2.35 -3.68
N TYR A 155 -6.70 -1.42 -2.84
CA TYR A 155 -6.28 -1.65 -1.46
C TYR A 155 -7.13 -0.81 -0.51
N TYR A 156 -7.33 -1.36 0.68
CA TYR A 156 -8.00 -0.68 1.79
C TYR A 156 -7.08 -0.61 2.99
N SER A 157 -6.93 0.59 3.57
CA SER A 157 -6.18 0.80 4.80
C SER A 157 -7.12 0.65 6.01
N ILE A 158 -7.08 -0.51 6.66
CA ILE A 158 -8.03 -0.92 7.71
C ILE A 158 -7.65 -0.47 9.12
N GLY A 159 -6.66 0.42 9.26
CA GLY A 159 -6.16 0.91 10.55
C GLY A 159 -4.90 0.18 11.01
N GLY A 160 -4.20 0.74 12.01
CA GLY A 160 -2.96 0.17 12.54
C GLY A 160 -1.83 0.04 11.51
N GLY A 161 -1.94 0.65 10.33
CA GLY A 161 -1.01 0.47 9.22
C GLY A 161 -1.18 -0.86 8.47
N PHE A 162 -2.26 -1.59 8.71
CA PHE A 162 -2.62 -2.79 7.96
C PHE A 162 -3.33 -2.41 6.67
N ILE A 163 -3.09 -3.20 5.65
CA ILE A 163 -3.78 -3.11 4.36
C ILE A 163 -4.36 -4.47 3.99
N VAL A 164 -5.42 -4.42 3.22
CA VAL A 164 -6.04 -5.60 2.58
C VAL A 164 -6.41 -5.21 1.17
N ASP A 165 -6.23 -6.10 0.22
CA ASP A 165 -6.73 -5.90 -1.13
C ASP A 165 -8.21 -6.29 -1.26
N GLU A 166 -8.85 -5.86 -2.34
CA GLU A 166 -10.27 -6.11 -2.56
C GLU A 166 -10.61 -7.60 -2.65
N GLU A 167 -9.73 -8.41 -3.25
CA GLU A 167 -9.95 -9.85 -3.44
C GLU A 167 -9.97 -10.61 -2.10
N HIS A 168 -9.17 -10.15 -1.12
CA HIS A 168 -8.98 -10.82 0.18
C HIS A 168 -9.71 -10.12 1.33
N PHE A 169 -10.53 -9.10 1.04
CA PHE A 169 -11.17 -8.28 2.08
C PHE A 169 -12.05 -9.07 3.06
N HIS A 170 -12.68 -10.13 2.58
CA HIS A 170 -13.55 -11.00 3.39
C HIS A 170 -12.88 -12.31 3.83
N ASP A 171 -11.59 -12.48 3.55
CA ASP A 171 -10.88 -13.67 3.96
C ASP A 171 -10.79 -13.75 5.49
N GLN A 172 -11.31 -14.85 6.04
CA GLN A 172 -11.16 -15.16 7.46
C GLN A 172 -9.74 -15.69 7.72
N PRO A 173 -9.13 -15.35 8.86
CA PRO A 173 -7.89 -16.00 9.26
C PRO A 173 -8.09 -17.52 9.32
N LYS A 174 -7.34 -18.27 8.52
CA LYS A 174 -7.50 -19.72 8.40
C LYS A 174 -6.87 -20.52 9.55
N GLU A 175 -6.15 -19.90 10.45
CA GLU A 175 -5.50 -20.58 11.57
C GLU A 175 -6.04 -20.08 12.91
N GLU A 176 -6.61 -21.01 13.68
CA GLU A 176 -6.78 -20.81 15.11
C GLU A 176 -5.40 -20.78 15.77
N VAL A 177 -4.95 -19.61 16.17
CA VAL A 177 -3.71 -19.52 16.94
C VAL A 177 -3.98 -20.07 18.32
N ARG A 178 -3.37 -21.22 18.60
CA ARG A 178 -3.37 -21.79 19.96
C ARG A 178 -2.50 -20.92 20.87
N VAL A 179 -3.17 -20.11 21.69
CA VAL A 179 -2.48 -19.38 22.76
C VAL A 179 -2.21 -20.33 23.93
N PRO A 180 -1.03 -20.24 24.58
CA PRO A 180 -0.69 -21.10 25.73
C PRO A 180 -1.67 -20.98 26.90
N TYR A 181 -2.25 -19.80 27.07
CA TYR A 181 -3.22 -19.47 28.13
C TYR A 181 -4.41 -18.78 27.48
N PRO A 182 -5.39 -19.54 26.93
CA PRO A 182 -6.60 -18.96 26.35
C PRO A 182 -7.49 -18.34 27.43
N TYR A 183 -8.05 -17.18 27.15
CA TYR A 183 -9.07 -16.53 27.99
C TYR A 183 -10.19 -15.98 27.10
N SER A 184 -11.41 -16.02 27.61
CA SER A 184 -12.60 -15.55 26.91
C SER A 184 -13.17 -14.26 27.53
N THR A 185 -12.79 -13.98 28.76
CA THR A 185 -13.24 -12.81 29.52
C THR A 185 -12.09 -12.12 30.23
N ALA A 186 -12.22 -10.85 30.56
CA ALA A 186 -11.23 -10.12 31.33
C ALA A 186 -11.03 -10.66 32.76
N ALA A 187 -12.00 -11.41 33.29
CA ALA A 187 -11.90 -12.03 34.61
C ALA A 187 -11.07 -13.31 34.62
N GLU A 188 -10.83 -13.90 33.43
CA GLU A 188 -9.99 -15.08 33.25
C GLU A 188 -8.51 -14.74 33.03
N LEU A 189 -8.23 -13.46 32.72
CA LEU A 189 -6.89 -12.91 32.51
C LEU A 189 -6.20 -12.63 33.86
#